data_375f65ef7c654650f4eadaa207e7e138
#
_entry.id   375f65ef7c654650f4eadaa207e7e138
#
_cell.length_a   1.000
_cell.length_b   1.000
_cell.length_c   1.000
_cell.angle_alpha   90.00
_cell.angle_beta   90.00
_cell.angle_gamma   90.00
#
_symmetry.space_group_name_H-M   'P 1'
#
loop_
_entity.id
_entity.type
_entity.pdbx_description
1 polymer ?
#
loop_
_entity_poly.entity_id
_entity_poly.type
_entity_poly.pdbx_seq_one_letter_code
_entity_poly.pdbx_strand_id
1 'polypeptide(L)'
;MLNSFLNYLKSVSKKFAKENNIFDIIIYGSSVKSKENPNDTDFIIIFLNSKLEERSFIAQEFKELIKDKIKYPDIKTANLSELFNSNFLARQGILIEGYSLLSSVAFAEKLGFNGYSIFTYNLKNMNHNEKTKFTYSLIGRKNKGIIKLTNAEPLGKGAIAVPVEKSLIFEDFLKKWNISYKERKSLISKK
;
A
#
# COMPACT_ATOMS: atom_id res chain seq x y z
N MET A 1 -1.52 17.31 -9.15
CA MET A 1 -2.43 16.40 -9.88
C MET A 1 -2.86 15.19 -9.02
N LEU A 2 -1.97 14.44 -8.39
CA LEU A 2 -2.33 13.27 -7.56
C LEU A 2 -3.33 13.59 -6.43
N ASN A 3 -3.15 14.72 -5.75
CA ASN A 3 -4.07 15.14 -4.66
C ASN A 3 -5.50 15.44 -5.15
N SER A 4 -5.66 16.03 -6.34
CA SER A 4 -7.00 16.34 -6.89
C SER A 4 -7.74 15.08 -7.31
N PHE A 5 -7.05 14.13 -7.91
CA PHE A 5 -7.59 12.83 -8.30
C PHE A 5 -8.04 12.00 -7.07
N LEU A 6 -7.17 11.88 -6.08
CA LEU A 6 -7.49 11.16 -4.85
C LEU A 6 -8.63 11.84 -4.07
N ASN A 7 -8.68 13.16 -4.04
CA ASN A 7 -9.76 13.92 -3.40
C ASN A 7 -11.11 13.70 -4.11
N TYR A 8 -11.10 13.64 -5.46
CA TYR A 8 -12.29 13.27 -6.23
C TYR A 8 -12.78 11.87 -5.83
N LEU A 9 -11.90 10.86 -5.87
CA LEU A 9 -12.26 9.49 -5.50
C LEU A 9 -12.82 9.39 -4.07
N LYS A 10 -12.21 10.09 -3.10
CA LYS A 10 -12.70 10.14 -1.72
C LYS A 10 -14.11 10.73 -1.64
N SER A 11 -14.36 11.84 -2.34
CA SER A 11 -15.66 12.50 -2.33
C SER A 11 -16.76 11.60 -2.91
N VAL A 12 -16.50 11.04 -4.09
CA VAL A 12 -17.43 10.13 -4.78
C VAL A 12 -17.69 8.88 -3.95
N SER A 13 -16.62 8.24 -3.43
CA SER A 13 -16.73 7.02 -2.62
C SER A 13 -17.52 7.24 -1.33
N LYS A 14 -17.33 8.39 -0.65
CA LYS A 14 -18.05 8.72 0.58
C LYS A 14 -19.56 8.87 0.35
N LYS A 15 -19.94 9.52 -0.75
CA LYS A 15 -21.35 9.67 -1.14
C LYS A 15 -21.94 8.31 -1.48
N PHE A 16 -21.29 7.57 -2.37
CA PHE A 16 -21.73 6.27 -2.85
C PHE A 16 -21.89 5.23 -1.71
N ALA A 17 -20.95 5.22 -0.77
CA ALA A 17 -20.98 4.28 0.35
C ALA A 17 -22.15 4.50 1.31
N LYS A 18 -22.61 5.75 1.49
CA LYS A 18 -23.77 6.07 2.33
C LYS A 18 -25.07 5.52 1.77
N GLU A 19 -25.17 5.42 0.43
CA GLU A 19 -26.36 4.98 -0.28
C GLU A 19 -26.44 3.46 -0.40
N ASN A 20 -25.31 2.74 -0.20
CA ASN A 20 -25.18 1.33 -0.59
C ASN A 20 -24.72 0.38 0.54
N ASN A 21 -24.86 0.74 1.81
CA ASN A 21 -24.50 -0.09 2.98
C ASN A 21 -23.06 -0.67 2.89
N ILE A 22 -22.11 0.13 2.39
CA ILE A 22 -20.73 -0.26 2.19
C ILE A 22 -19.92 -0.01 3.47
N PHE A 23 -19.15 -1.00 3.92
CA PHE A 23 -18.23 -0.88 5.05
C PHE A 23 -17.01 -0.01 4.69
N ASP A 24 -16.38 -0.26 3.53
CA ASP A 24 -15.26 0.52 3.02
C ASP A 24 -15.07 0.33 1.51
N ILE A 25 -14.42 1.32 0.88
CA ILE A 25 -13.92 1.24 -0.49
C ILE A 25 -12.40 1.47 -0.40
N ILE A 26 -11.62 0.49 -0.82
CA ILE A 26 -10.18 0.46 -0.67
C ILE A 26 -9.52 0.42 -2.04
N ILE A 27 -8.52 1.29 -2.24
CA ILE A 27 -7.55 1.17 -3.34
C ILE A 27 -6.38 0.33 -2.82
N TYR A 28 -5.88 -0.62 -3.62
CA TYR A 28 -4.74 -1.45 -3.24
C TYR A 28 -3.84 -1.77 -4.45
N GLY A 29 -2.76 -2.52 -4.23
CA GLY A 29 -1.84 -2.90 -5.30
C GLY A 29 -0.86 -1.79 -5.70
N SER A 30 -0.45 -1.78 -6.97
CA SER A 30 0.56 -0.85 -7.51
C SER A 30 0.10 0.60 -7.50
N SER A 31 -1.18 0.85 -7.63
CA SER A 31 -1.79 2.18 -7.68
C SER A 31 -1.62 3.00 -6.39
N VAL A 32 -1.47 2.33 -5.24
CA VAL A 32 -1.19 3.02 -3.96
C VAL A 32 0.27 3.46 -3.86
N LYS A 33 1.17 2.77 -4.55
CA LYS A 33 2.63 2.98 -4.49
C LYS A 33 3.16 3.92 -5.56
N SER A 34 2.48 4.06 -6.70
CA SER A 34 2.92 4.89 -7.81
C SER A 34 2.63 6.36 -7.57
N LYS A 35 3.55 7.24 -8.01
CA LYS A 35 3.38 8.70 -7.97
C LYS A 35 2.56 9.24 -9.15
N GLU A 36 2.34 8.44 -10.18
CA GLU A 36 1.63 8.80 -11.41
C GLU A 36 0.20 8.24 -11.39
N ASN A 37 -0.72 8.86 -12.14
CA ASN A 37 -2.08 8.35 -12.31
C ASN A 37 -2.01 6.95 -12.93
N PRO A 38 -2.28 5.88 -12.20
CA PRO A 38 -2.22 4.55 -12.77
C PRO A 38 -3.38 4.39 -13.75
N ASN A 39 -3.08 3.87 -14.95
CA ASN A 39 -4.13 3.51 -15.91
C ASN A 39 -5.02 2.40 -15.36
N ASP A 40 -4.42 1.51 -14.57
CA ASP A 40 -5.08 0.39 -13.90
C ASP A 40 -5.12 0.66 -12.41
N THR A 41 -6.29 0.70 -11.83
CA THR A 41 -6.46 0.91 -10.40
C THR A 41 -7.31 -0.21 -9.83
N ASP A 42 -6.73 -0.94 -8.88
CA ASP A 42 -7.40 -2.02 -8.17
C ASP A 42 -8.22 -1.46 -7.01
N PHE A 43 -9.51 -1.77 -7.02
CA PHE A 43 -10.45 -1.44 -5.95
C PHE A 43 -11.00 -2.72 -5.32
N ILE A 44 -11.34 -2.62 -4.05
CA ILE A 44 -12.25 -3.54 -3.41
C ILE A 44 -13.32 -2.77 -2.65
N ILE A 45 -14.58 -3.14 -2.89
CA ILE A 45 -15.73 -2.67 -2.12
C ILE A 45 -16.03 -3.74 -1.07
N ILE A 46 -15.95 -3.37 0.20
CA ILE A 46 -16.21 -4.25 1.34
C ILE A 46 -17.59 -3.92 1.89
N PHE A 47 -18.45 -4.94 1.96
CA PHE A 47 -19.77 -4.88 2.55
C PHE A 47 -19.78 -5.48 3.94
N LEU A 48 -20.72 -5.06 4.78
CA LEU A 48 -20.91 -5.71 6.09
C LEU A 48 -21.48 -7.12 5.89
N ASN A 49 -22.57 -7.23 5.15
CA ASN A 49 -23.20 -8.48 4.76
C ASN A 49 -24.17 -8.21 3.59
N SER A 50 -23.82 -8.65 2.39
CA SER A 50 -24.65 -8.51 1.18
C SER A 50 -24.53 -9.75 0.30
N LYS A 51 -25.59 -10.06 -0.48
CA LYS A 51 -25.57 -11.15 -1.44
C LYS A 51 -24.66 -10.85 -2.62
N LEU A 52 -24.14 -11.88 -3.27
CA LEU A 52 -23.19 -11.73 -4.38
C LEU A 52 -23.78 -10.92 -5.56
N GLU A 53 -25.05 -11.18 -5.89
CA GLU A 53 -25.74 -10.50 -7.00
C GLU A 53 -25.86 -8.99 -6.73
N GLU A 54 -26.24 -8.61 -5.50
CA GLU A 54 -26.33 -7.23 -5.06
C GLU A 54 -24.97 -6.52 -5.12
N ARG A 55 -23.91 -7.17 -4.59
CA ARG A 55 -22.56 -6.64 -4.62
C ARG A 55 -22.03 -6.41 -6.04
N SER A 56 -22.35 -7.34 -6.95
CA SER A 56 -21.95 -7.25 -8.36
C SER A 56 -22.62 -6.08 -9.06
N PHE A 57 -23.90 -5.85 -8.78
CA PHE A 57 -24.65 -4.70 -9.31
C PHE A 57 -24.05 -3.38 -8.78
N ILE A 58 -23.85 -3.25 -7.47
CA ILE A 58 -23.25 -2.06 -6.84
C ILE A 58 -21.82 -1.80 -7.36
N ALA A 59 -21.02 -2.85 -7.58
CA ALA A 59 -19.69 -2.70 -8.17
C ALA A 59 -19.75 -2.13 -9.59
N GLN A 60 -20.71 -2.55 -10.40
CA GLN A 60 -20.91 -2.00 -11.74
C GLN A 60 -21.35 -0.54 -11.71
N GLU A 61 -22.25 -0.16 -10.80
CA GLU A 61 -22.64 1.25 -10.62
C GLU A 61 -21.45 2.12 -10.21
N PHE A 62 -20.61 1.64 -9.27
CA PHE A 62 -19.40 2.35 -8.88
C PHE A 62 -18.42 2.49 -10.04
N LYS A 63 -18.28 1.45 -10.85
CA LYS A 63 -17.43 1.47 -12.06
C LYS A 63 -17.88 2.55 -13.04
N GLU A 64 -19.17 2.63 -13.32
CA GLU A 64 -19.73 3.65 -14.19
C GLU A 64 -19.50 5.07 -13.64
N LEU A 65 -19.58 5.24 -12.33
CA LEU A 65 -19.39 6.52 -11.66
C LEU A 65 -17.96 7.07 -11.77
N ILE A 66 -16.95 6.20 -11.85
CA ILE A 66 -15.55 6.59 -11.89
C ILE A 66 -14.87 6.47 -13.26
N LYS A 67 -15.56 5.92 -14.28
CA LYS A 67 -14.99 5.62 -15.61
C LYS A 67 -14.35 6.80 -16.33
N ASP A 68 -14.88 8.01 -16.12
CA ASP A 68 -14.34 9.23 -16.76
C ASP A 68 -12.97 9.66 -16.18
N LYS A 69 -12.62 9.16 -15.01
CA LYS A 69 -11.36 9.48 -14.32
C LYS A 69 -10.37 8.32 -14.27
N ILE A 70 -10.86 7.08 -14.43
CA ILE A 70 -10.03 5.87 -14.39
C ILE A 70 -10.35 5.02 -15.61
N LYS A 71 -9.37 4.83 -16.47
CA LYS A 71 -9.57 4.15 -17.75
C LYS A 71 -9.90 2.67 -17.61
N TYR A 72 -9.23 1.98 -16.68
CA TYR A 72 -9.38 0.54 -16.46
C TYR A 72 -9.49 0.23 -14.96
N PRO A 73 -10.63 0.51 -14.30
CA PRO A 73 -10.79 0.13 -12.90
C PRO A 73 -11.09 -1.38 -12.79
N ASP A 74 -10.27 -2.10 -12.01
CA ASP A 74 -10.59 -3.46 -11.55
C ASP A 74 -11.28 -3.38 -10.19
N ILE A 75 -12.56 -3.73 -10.13
CA ILE A 75 -13.37 -3.61 -8.92
C ILE A 75 -13.77 -4.99 -8.44
N LYS A 76 -13.21 -5.39 -7.31
CA LYS A 76 -13.60 -6.60 -6.58
C LYS A 76 -14.58 -6.26 -5.46
N THR A 77 -15.34 -7.26 -5.04
CA THR A 77 -16.25 -7.14 -3.90
C THR A 77 -16.00 -8.25 -2.89
N ALA A 78 -16.20 -7.95 -1.62
CA ALA A 78 -16.19 -8.95 -0.57
C ALA A 78 -17.10 -8.51 0.60
N ASN A 79 -17.64 -9.45 1.34
CA ASN A 79 -18.13 -9.18 2.68
C ASN A 79 -16.96 -9.08 3.66
N LEU A 80 -17.14 -8.38 4.77
CA LEU A 80 -16.11 -8.22 5.79
C LEU A 80 -15.56 -9.56 6.29
N SER A 81 -16.44 -10.58 6.46
CA SER A 81 -16.04 -11.94 6.85
C SER A 81 -15.14 -12.61 5.80
N GLU A 82 -15.40 -12.38 4.50
CA GLU A 82 -14.62 -12.98 3.41
C GLU A 82 -13.20 -12.42 3.36
N LEU A 83 -13.00 -11.16 3.79
CA LEU A 83 -11.68 -10.53 3.85
C LEU A 83 -10.72 -11.30 4.78
N PHE A 84 -11.24 -11.99 5.80
CA PHE A 84 -10.43 -12.77 6.73
C PHE A 84 -10.29 -14.25 6.31
N ASN A 85 -10.92 -14.68 5.23
CA ASN A 85 -10.76 -16.02 4.71
C ASN A 85 -9.32 -16.23 4.16
N SER A 86 -8.66 -17.32 4.59
CA SER A 86 -7.28 -17.66 4.18
C SER A 86 -7.15 -17.87 2.66
N ASN A 87 -8.19 -18.29 1.99
CA ASN A 87 -8.21 -18.52 0.53
C ASN A 87 -8.38 -17.23 -0.29
N PHE A 88 -8.66 -16.09 0.34
CA PHE A 88 -8.75 -14.82 -0.35
C PHE A 88 -7.35 -14.23 -0.60
N LEU A 89 -6.79 -14.53 -1.78
CA LEU A 89 -5.40 -14.23 -2.11
C LEU A 89 -5.05 -12.73 -2.06
N ALA A 90 -5.99 -11.84 -2.42
CA ALA A 90 -5.76 -10.39 -2.40
C ALA A 90 -5.68 -9.80 -0.97
N ARG A 91 -6.07 -10.57 0.04
CA ARG A 91 -6.15 -10.17 1.45
C ARG A 91 -4.90 -9.48 1.97
N GLN A 92 -3.71 -10.03 1.68
CA GLN A 92 -2.45 -9.46 2.17
C GLN A 92 -2.21 -8.06 1.62
N GLY A 93 -2.41 -7.86 0.32
CA GLY A 93 -2.29 -6.55 -0.32
C GLY A 93 -3.28 -5.54 0.26
N ILE A 94 -4.52 -5.95 0.46
CA ILE A 94 -5.58 -5.08 1.01
C ILE A 94 -5.28 -4.69 2.46
N LEU A 95 -4.96 -5.65 3.32
CA LEU A 95 -4.73 -5.40 4.75
C LEU A 95 -3.46 -4.59 5.02
N ILE A 96 -2.39 -4.84 4.26
CA ILE A 96 -1.07 -4.22 4.52
C ILE A 96 -0.88 -2.93 3.72
N GLU A 97 -1.30 -2.92 2.44
CA GLU A 97 -1.01 -1.85 1.49
C GLU A 97 -2.24 -1.02 1.10
N GLY A 98 -3.44 -1.49 1.48
CA GLY A 98 -4.69 -0.84 1.10
C GLY A 98 -4.83 0.56 1.68
N TYR A 99 -5.49 1.44 0.92
CA TYR A 99 -5.84 2.79 1.34
C TYR A 99 -7.36 2.96 1.34
N SER A 100 -7.94 3.27 2.50
CA SER A 100 -9.36 3.52 2.68
C SER A 100 -9.75 4.88 2.08
N LEU A 101 -10.65 4.89 1.12
CA LEU A 101 -11.21 6.13 0.55
C LEU A 101 -12.20 6.79 1.50
N LEU A 102 -12.90 6.01 2.34
CA LEU A 102 -13.88 6.54 3.26
C LEU A 102 -13.22 7.20 4.48
N SER A 103 -12.22 6.56 5.07
CA SER A 103 -11.49 7.07 6.24
C SER A 103 -10.32 7.98 5.88
N SER A 104 -9.85 7.93 4.64
CA SER A 104 -8.69 8.71 4.14
C SER A 104 -7.36 8.38 4.84
N VAL A 105 -7.19 7.13 5.28
CA VAL A 105 -5.98 6.59 5.90
C VAL A 105 -5.62 5.22 5.33
N ALA A 106 -4.42 4.72 5.60
CA ALA A 106 -4.06 3.34 5.29
C ALA A 106 -5.06 2.37 5.96
N PHE A 107 -5.46 1.30 5.26
CA PHE A 107 -6.43 0.36 5.82
C PHE A 107 -5.87 -0.36 7.07
N ALA A 108 -4.57 -0.67 7.07
CA ALA A 108 -3.87 -1.15 8.26
C ALA A 108 -4.06 -0.22 9.46
N GLU A 109 -3.99 1.10 9.23
CA GLU A 109 -4.15 2.11 10.28
C GLU A 109 -5.55 2.13 10.89
N LYS A 110 -6.59 1.95 10.06
CA LYS A 110 -7.98 1.79 10.50
C LYS A 110 -8.15 0.57 11.42
N LEU A 111 -7.31 -0.46 11.26
CA LEU A 111 -7.29 -1.67 12.07
C LEU A 111 -6.36 -1.59 13.30
N GLY A 112 -5.72 -0.44 13.56
CA GLY A 112 -4.81 -0.25 14.69
C GLY A 112 -3.36 -0.73 14.42
N PHE A 113 -2.99 -0.92 13.15
CA PHE A 113 -1.67 -1.37 12.73
C PHE A 113 -1.01 -0.36 11.80
N ASN A 114 0.30 -0.52 11.59
CA ASN A 114 1.03 0.09 10.49
C ASN A 114 1.52 -1.00 9.54
N GLY A 115 1.41 -0.76 8.22
CA GLY A 115 1.95 -1.66 7.20
C GLY A 115 3.43 -1.37 6.94
N TYR A 116 4.26 -2.41 6.97
CA TYR A 116 5.69 -2.33 6.70
C TYR A 116 6.15 -3.35 5.68
N SER A 117 7.16 -2.97 4.89
CA SER A 117 8.04 -3.89 4.15
C SER A 117 9.33 -4.06 4.94
N ILE A 118 9.60 -5.27 5.40
CA ILE A 118 10.83 -5.62 6.11
C ILE A 118 11.84 -6.14 5.09
N PHE A 119 12.89 -5.35 4.84
CA PHE A 119 14.00 -5.72 3.97
C PHE A 119 15.12 -6.36 4.80
N THR A 120 15.52 -7.56 4.42
CA THR A 120 16.70 -8.22 4.98
C THR A 120 17.75 -8.38 3.89
N TYR A 121 18.99 -7.96 4.18
CA TYR A 121 20.11 -7.96 3.23
C TYR A 121 21.43 -8.22 3.91
N ASN A 122 22.49 -8.52 3.14
CA ASN A 122 23.83 -8.60 3.64
C ASN A 122 24.81 -7.87 2.70
N LEU A 123 25.96 -7.50 3.23
CA LEU A 123 27.01 -6.77 2.51
C LEU A 123 28.28 -7.62 2.31
N LYS A 124 28.13 -8.95 2.26
CA LYS A 124 29.31 -9.87 2.18
C LYS A 124 30.16 -9.64 0.94
N ASN A 125 29.52 -9.31 -0.19
CA ASN A 125 30.19 -9.12 -1.48
C ASN A 125 30.80 -7.71 -1.65
N MET A 126 30.68 -6.83 -0.66
CA MET A 126 31.25 -5.48 -0.69
C MET A 126 32.59 -5.43 0.02
N ASN A 127 33.55 -4.69 -0.55
CA ASN A 127 34.80 -4.35 0.13
C ASN A 127 34.57 -3.29 1.23
N HIS A 128 35.61 -2.97 2.00
CA HIS A 128 35.51 -2.04 3.13
C HIS A 128 35.04 -0.64 2.72
N ASN A 129 35.58 -0.10 1.63
CA ASN A 129 35.24 1.24 1.14
C ASN A 129 33.79 1.32 0.63
N GLU A 130 33.31 0.28 -0.04
CA GLU A 130 31.93 0.18 -0.51
C GLU A 130 30.94 0.10 0.66
N LYS A 131 31.25 -0.73 1.68
CA LYS A 131 30.45 -0.81 2.92
C LYS A 131 30.33 0.54 3.60
N THR A 132 31.44 1.29 3.67
CA THR A 132 31.46 2.64 4.27
C THR A 132 30.58 3.61 3.48
N LYS A 133 30.73 3.65 2.14
CA LYS A 133 29.91 4.51 1.27
C LYS A 133 28.42 4.14 1.35
N PHE A 134 28.09 2.85 1.33
CA PHE A 134 26.72 2.36 1.50
C PHE A 134 26.13 2.81 2.84
N THR A 135 26.87 2.64 3.94
CA THR A 135 26.43 3.05 5.28
C THR A 135 26.14 4.56 5.33
N TYR A 136 27.00 5.40 4.74
CA TYR A 136 26.75 6.84 4.66
C TYR A 136 25.52 7.18 3.80
N SER A 137 25.28 6.46 2.72
CA SER A 137 24.07 6.65 1.91
C SER A 137 22.81 6.16 2.64
N LEU A 138 22.94 5.13 3.46
CA LEU A 138 21.87 4.55 4.25
C LEU A 138 21.43 5.47 5.39
N ILE A 139 22.39 5.88 6.23
CA ILE A 139 22.12 6.64 7.46
C ILE A 139 22.17 8.15 7.21
N GLY A 140 23.05 8.60 6.32
CA GLY A 140 23.39 9.99 6.08
C GLY A 140 24.67 10.41 6.82
N ARG A 141 25.43 11.34 6.27
CA ARG A 141 26.59 11.97 6.91
C ARG A 141 26.42 13.48 6.96
N LYS A 142 26.33 14.14 5.79
CA LYS A 142 26.06 15.58 5.64
C LYS A 142 24.62 15.81 5.18
N ASN A 143 24.06 14.89 4.40
CA ASN A 143 22.70 14.90 3.88
C ASN A 143 21.84 13.83 4.56
N LYS A 144 20.53 13.92 4.41
CA LYS A 144 19.59 12.90 4.90
C LYS A 144 19.83 11.57 4.16
N GLY A 145 20.17 10.49 4.89
CA GLY A 145 20.22 9.15 4.34
C GLY A 145 18.84 8.60 3.97
N ILE A 146 18.85 7.47 3.25
CA ILE A 146 17.60 6.86 2.76
C ILE A 146 16.67 6.45 3.92
N ILE A 147 17.19 6.04 5.08
CA ILE A 147 16.40 5.73 6.28
C ILE A 147 15.53 6.93 6.66
N LYS A 148 16.10 8.12 6.72
CA LYS A 148 15.37 9.34 7.09
C LYS A 148 14.40 9.79 5.98
N LEU A 149 14.75 9.58 4.71
CA LEU A 149 13.89 9.93 3.57
C LEU A 149 12.65 9.03 3.48
N THR A 150 12.77 7.77 3.90
CA THR A 150 11.70 6.79 3.85
C THR A 150 10.99 6.59 5.19
N ASN A 151 11.39 7.29 6.25
CA ASN A 151 10.94 7.06 7.62
C ASN A 151 11.12 5.59 8.06
N ALA A 152 12.19 4.96 7.59
CA ALA A 152 12.48 3.57 7.87
C ALA A 152 13.07 3.39 9.27
N GLU A 153 12.85 2.21 9.86
CA GLU A 153 13.36 1.82 11.18
C GLU A 153 14.36 0.67 11.05
N PRO A 154 15.61 0.83 11.48
CA PRO A 154 16.56 -0.28 11.59
C PRO A 154 16.07 -1.29 12.65
N LEU A 155 15.90 -2.55 12.26
CA LEU A 155 15.53 -3.65 13.16
C LEU A 155 16.76 -4.43 13.67
N GLY A 156 17.93 -4.11 13.14
CA GLY A 156 19.18 -4.77 13.48
C GLY A 156 20.13 -4.78 12.29
N LYS A 157 21.23 -5.53 12.41
CA LYS A 157 22.25 -5.60 11.35
C LYS A 157 21.69 -6.27 10.08
N GLY A 158 21.55 -5.49 9.02
CA GLY A 158 21.04 -5.99 7.74
C GLY A 158 19.52 -6.23 7.70
N ALA A 159 18.75 -5.62 8.62
CA ALA A 159 17.30 -5.68 8.64
C ALA A 159 16.70 -4.29 8.86
N ILE A 160 15.79 -3.88 8.00
CA ILE A 160 15.17 -2.55 8.03
C ILE A 160 13.67 -2.69 7.73
N ALA A 161 12.84 -2.09 8.59
CA ALA A 161 11.42 -1.93 8.36
C ALA A 161 11.16 -0.59 7.68
N VAL A 162 10.49 -0.61 6.55
CA VAL A 162 10.16 0.57 5.74
C VAL A 162 8.64 0.67 5.65
N PRO A 163 8.02 1.82 5.97
CA PRO A 163 6.60 2.02 5.72
C PRO A 163 6.23 1.63 4.29
N VAL A 164 5.15 0.87 4.13
CA VAL A 164 4.84 0.19 2.87
C VAL A 164 4.70 1.16 1.68
N GLU A 165 4.22 2.37 1.91
CA GLU A 165 4.09 3.43 0.90
C GLU A 165 5.44 3.99 0.42
N LYS A 166 6.53 3.69 1.13
CA LYS A 166 7.91 4.08 0.78
C LYS A 166 8.78 2.90 0.36
N SER A 167 8.22 1.70 0.33
CA SER A 167 8.97 0.46 0.06
C SER A 167 9.68 0.48 -1.29
N LEU A 168 9.04 0.97 -2.36
CA LEU A 168 9.64 1.06 -3.69
C LEU A 168 10.88 1.97 -3.72
N ILE A 169 10.84 3.09 -2.98
CA ILE A 169 11.97 4.02 -2.91
C ILE A 169 13.18 3.33 -2.24
N PHE A 170 12.93 2.55 -1.21
CA PHE A 170 13.98 1.81 -0.52
C PHE A 170 14.48 0.61 -1.32
N GLU A 171 13.57 -0.07 -2.02
CA GLU A 171 13.91 -1.16 -2.95
C GLU A 171 14.84 -0.66 -4.06
N ASP A 172 14.51 0.46 -4.70
CA ASP A 172 15.32 1.09 -5.74
C ASP A 172 16.71 1.51 -5.21
N PHE A 173 16.78 1.94 -3.96
CA PHE A 173 18.06 2.22 -3.31
C PHE A 173 18.91 0.95 -3.20
N LEU A 174 18.36 -0.19 -2.76
CA LEU A 174 19.10 -1.45 -2.68
C LEU A 174 19.54 -1.95 -4.07
N LYS A 175 18.66 -1.83 -5.08
CA LYS A 175 18.97 -2.18 -6.48
C LYS A 175 20.13 -1.34 -7.04
N LYS A 176 20.15 -0.01 -6.80
CA LYS A 176 21.23 0.90 -7.23
C LYS A 176 22.58 0.53 -6.62
N TRP A 177 22.58 -0.05 -5.41
CA TRP A 177 23.79 -0.56 -4.76
C TRP A 177 24.11 -2.01 -5.13
N ASN A 178 23.33 -2.64 -6.01
CA ASN A 178 23.48 -4.04 -6.41
C ASN A 178 23.47 -5.01 -5.22
N ILE A 179 22.61 -4.73 -4.23
CA ILE A 179 22.50 -5.53 -3.01
C ILE A 179 21.36 -6.54 -3.17
N SER A 180 21.66 -7.82 -2.95
CA SER A 180 20.64 -8.86 -2.84
C SER A 180 19.90 -8.73 -1.52
N TYR A 181 18.57 -8.77 -1.57
CA TYR A 181 17.69 -8.64 -0.42
C TYR A 181 16.53 -9.62 -0.50
N LYS A 182 15.86 -9.79 0.66
CA LYS A 182 14.53 -10.42 0.75
C LYS A 182 13.59 -9.40 1.35
N GLU A 183 12.39 -9.28 0.78
CA GLU A 183 11.31 -8.47 1.30
C GLU A 183 10.23 -9.35 1.93
N ARG A 184 9.73 -8.93 3.09
CA ARG A 184 8.54 -9.49 3.74
C ARG A 184 7.63 -8.36 4.17
N LYS A 185 6.34 -8.47 3.84
CA LYS A 185 5.33 -7.52 4.29
C LYS A 185 4.81 -7.91 5.66
N SER A 186 4.55 -6.93 6.51
CA SER A 186 4.12 -7.13 7.90
C SER A 186 3.14 -6.05 8.35
N LEU A 187 2.26 -6.42 9.26
CA LEU A 187 1.47 -5.51 10.08
C LEU A 187 2.12 -5.40 11.45
N ILE A 188 2.42 -4.19 11.89
CA ILE A 188 3.01 -3.91 13.20
C ILE A 188 1.99 -3.09 14.00
N SER A 189 1.70 -3.50 15.23
CA SER A 189 0.78 -2.76 16.11
C SER A 189 1.26 -1.33 16.33
N LYS A 190 0.32 -0.38 16.33
CA LYS A 190 0.62 0.98 16.80
C LYS A 190 0.95 0.93 18.28
N LYS A 191 2.01 1.61 18.67
CA LYS A 191 2.35 1.85 20.09
C LYS A 191 1.37 2.84 20.69
#